data_d2989aebb78a39243118aea1644c67c4
#
_entry.id   d2989aebb78a39243118aea1644c67c4
#
_cell.length_a   1.000
_cell.length_b   1.000
_cell.length_c   1.000
_cell.angle_alpha   90.00
_cell.angle_beta   90.00
_cell.angle_gamma   90.00
#
_symmetry.space_group_name_H-M   'P 1'
#
loop_
_entity.id
_entity.type
_entity.pdbx_description
1 polymer ?
#
loop_
_entity_poly.entity_id
_entity_poly.type
_entity_poly.pdbx_seq_one_letter_code
_entity_poly.pdbx_strand_id
1 'polypeptide(L)'
;KPREIVSTPEFVAIGRALHEIAQPGDSIALVPIGAIGYYSGMDVYDMVGLVDETIAHEPFAQEFIKESWRPGHDKGDGSYILQREPTYILIVDRLTDEPLPGVDDWALQYKSVVEIWNSPLFQEQYQFCPIKTKGWYINLYCRNTSTP
;
A
#
# COMPACT_ATOMS: atom_id res chain seq x y z
N LYS A 1 13.27 -10.92 14.20
CA LYS A 1 12.83 -9.97 15.24
C LYS A 1 11.36 -9.72 15.03
N PRO A 2 10.50 -9.76 16.07
CA PRO A 2 9.15 -9.26 15.92
C PRO A 2 9.25 -7.81 15.42
N ARG A 3 8.45 -7.46 14.42
CA ARG A 3 8.34 -6.08 13.96
C ARG A 3 7.89 -5.23 15.15
N GLU A 4 8.69 -4.27 15.56
CA GLU A 4 8.23 -3.24 16.46
C GLU A 4 7.02 -2.57 15.82
N ILE A 5 5.99 -2.31 16.59
CA ILE A 5 4.78 -1.65 16.12
C ILE A 5 5.24 -0.36 15.44
N VAL A 6 4.99 -0.28 14.13
CA VAL A 6 5.30 0.92 13.35
C VAL A 6 4.60 2.08 14.03
N SER A 7 5.37 3.05 14.47
CA SER A 7 4.84 4.11 15.29
C SER A 7 4.02 5.11 14.43
N THR A 8 2.97 5.67 14.98
CA THR A 8 2.23 6.76 14.35
C THR A 8 3.14 7.87 13.78
N PRO A 9 4.24 8.28 14.44
CA PRO A 9 5.21 9.22 13.87
C PRO A 9 5.84 8.78 12.54
N GLU A 10 6.12 7.51 12.34
CA GLU A 10 6.64 7.00 11.06
C GLU A 10 5.61 7.13 9.94
N PHE A 11 4.35 6.76 10.19
CA PHE A 11 3.27 6.94 9.23
C PHE A 11 3.00 8.40 8.89
N VAL A 12 3.11 9.30 9.87
CA VAL A 12 3.04 10.76 9.64
C VAL A 12 4.19 11.22 8.74
N ALA A 13 5.42 10.74 8.98
CA ALA A 13 6.57 11.09 8.17
C ALA A 13 6.41 10.61 6.72
N ILE A 14 5.93 9.37 6.51
CA ILE A 14 5.61 8.83 5.19
C ILE A 14 4.55 9.70 4.51
N GLY A 15 3.43 9.97 5.18
CA GLY A 15 2.35 10.78 4.62
C GLY A 15 2.81 12.17 4.19
N ARG A 16 3.61 12.86 5.02
CA ARG A 16 4.15 14.19 4.68
C ARG A 16 5.10 14.15 3.50
N ALA A 17 5.96 13.14 3.41
CA ALA A 17 6.87 12.99 2.27
C ALA A 17 6.10 12.71 0.97
N LEU A 18 5.02 11.92 1.05
CA LEU A 18 4.11 11.70 -0.08
C LEU A 18 3.40 12.98 -0.51
N HIS A 19 3.02 13.84 0.45
CA HIS A 19 2.43 15.14 0.15
C HIS A 19 3.34 16.04 -0.68
N GLU A 20 4.64 15.97 -0.47
CA GLU A 20 5.63 16.77 -1.23
C GLU A 20 5.69 16.40 -2.72
N ILE A 21 5.31 15.17 -3.08
CA ILE A 21 5.31 14.71 -4.48
C ILE A 21 3.91 14.66 -5.10
N ALA A 22 2.86 14.74 -4.27
CA ALA A 22 1.47 14.61 -4.72
C ALA A 22 1.08 15.69 -5.72
N GLN A 23 0.42 15.28 -6.81
CA GLN A 23 -0.21 16.15 -7.77
C GLN A 23 -1.75 16.07 -7.63
N PRO A 24 -2.49 17.10 -8.05
CA PRO A 24 -3.94 17.03 -8.05
C PRO A 24 -4.46 15.80 -8.81
N GLY A 25 -5.32 15.02 -8.16
CA GLY A 25 -5.88 13.78 -8.72
C GLY A 25 -5.05 12.52 -8.50
N ASP A 26 -3.88 12.62 -7.85
CA ASP A 26 -3.10 11.43 -7.48
C ASP A 26 -3.84 10.59 -6.43
N SER A 27 -3.67 9.29 -6.57
CA SER A 27 -4.23 8.29 -5.66
C SER A 27 -3.18 7.31 -5.18
N ILE A 28 -3.39 6.75 -4.00
CA ILE A 28 -2.51 5.77 -3.40
C ILE A 28 -3.28 4.58 -2.83
N ALA A 29 -2.89 3.38 -3.24
CA ALA A 29 -3.38 2.14 -2.64
C ALA A 29 -2.42 1.68 -1.53
N LEU A 30 -2.97 1.42 -0.33
CA LEU A 30 -2.18 1.04 0.85
C LEU A 30 -3.03 0.33 1.89
N VAL A 31 -2.37 -0.32 2.84
CA VAL A 31 -3.02 -0.96 3.99
C VAL A 31 -3.19 0.03 5.15
N PRO A 32 -2.16 0.75 5.63
CA PRO A 32 -2.29 1.66 6.78
C PRO A 32 -2.86 3.03 6.37
N ILE A 33 -4.15 3.07 6.06
CA ILE A 33 -4.83 4.25 5.50
C ILE A 33 -4.86 5.48 6.41
N GLY A 34 -4.74 5.33 7.72
CA GLY A 34 -4.93 6.40 8.69
C GLY A 34 -4.02 7.62 8.50
N ALA A 35 -2.87 7.65 9.20
CA ALA A 35 -1.98 8.81 9.17
C ALA A 35 -1.35 9.04 7.78
N ILE A 36 -0.96 7.96 7.07
CA ILE A 36 -0.40 8.08 5.72
C ILE A 36 -1.42 8.74 4.77
N GLY A 37 -2.65 8.24 4.74
CA GLY A 37 -3.70 8.78 3.89
C GLY A 37 -4.00 10.25 4.22
N TYR A 38 -4.19 10.55 5.50
CA TYR A 38 -4.50 11.91 5.95
C TYR A 38 -3.42 12.93 5.57
N TYR A 39 -2.15 12.62 5.84
CA TYR A 39 -1.06 13.57 5.61
C TYR A 39 -0.57 13.61 4.16
N SER A 40 -0.85 12.59 3.33
CA SER A 40 -0.47 12.60 1.92
C SER A 40 -1.33 13.57 1.09
N GLY A 41 -2.60 13.73 1.46
CA GLY A 41 -3.56 14.51 0.70
C GLY A 41 -3.97 13.88 -0.64
N MET A 42 -3.58 12.62 -0.87
CA MET A 42 -3.98 11.85 -2.05
C MET A 42 -5.33 11.15 -1.83
N ASP A 43 -5.99 10.77 -2.90
CA ASP A 43 -7.13 9.86 -2.83
C ASP A 43 -6.66 8.47 -2.37
N VAL A 44 -7.24 7.98 -1.26
CA VAL A 44 -6.83 6.72 -0.64
C VAL A 44 -7.68 5.55 -1.14
N TYR A 45 -7.01 4.51 -1.64
CA TYR A 45 -7.63 3.22 -1.98
C TYR A 45 -7.24 2.20 -0.92
N ASP A 46 -8.21 1.88 -0.08
CA ASP A 46 -8.04 1.02 1.10
C ASP A 46 -8.01 -0.46 0.68
N MET A 47 -6.88 -1.10 0.87
CA MET A 47 -6.67 -2.49 0.45
C MET A 47 -7.32 -3.54 1.36
N VAL A 48 -7.84 -3.15 2.53
CA VAL A 48 -8.40 -4.09 3.52
C VAL A 48 -9.86 -3.83 3.86
N GLY A 49 -10.46 -2.78 3.32
CA GLY A 49 -11.88 -2.50 3.45
C GLY A 49 -12.29 -1.85 4.77
N LEU A 50 -11.43 -1.10 5.44
CA LEU A 50 -11.80 -0.31 6.62
C LEU A 50 -12.70 0.86 6.27
N VAL A 51 -12.48 1.46 5.08
CA VAL A 51 -13.26 2.58 4.53
C VAL A 51 -13.72 2.34 3.10
N ASP A 52 -13.32 1.24 2.46
CA ASP A 52 -13.77 0.85 1.13
C ASP A 52 -14.95 -0.12 1.24
N GLU A 53 -16.14 0.32 0.80
CA GLU A 53 -17.38 -0.44 0.90
C GLU A 53 -17.34 -1.75 0.10
N THR A 54 -16.72 -1.73 -1.08
CA THR A 54 -16.63 -2.93 -1.93
C THR A 54 -15.84 -4.02 -1.23
N ILE A 55 -14.64 -3.71 -0.75
CA ILE A 55 -13.81 -4.68 -0.04
C ILE A 55 -14.42 -5.04 1.32
N ALA A 56 -15.08 -4.10 2.00
CA ALA A 56 -15.77 -4.37 3.27
C ALA A 56 -16.85 -5.45 3.15
N HIS A 57 -17.45 -5.62 1.98
CA HIS A 57 -18.46 -6.66 1.72
C HIS A 57 -17.88 -7.96 1.15
N GLU A 58 -16.59 -8.02 0.86
CA GLU A 58 -15.94 -9.27 0.46
C GLU A 58 -15.97 -10.31 1.57
N PRO A 59 -16.03 -11.62 1.23
CA PRO A 59 -15.95 -12.68 2.22
C PRO A 59 -14.58 -12.67 2.92
N PHE A 60 -14.55 -13.23 4.13
CA PHE A 60 -13.30 -13.42 4.86
C PHE A 60 -12.36 -14.36 4.10
N ALA A 61 -11.13 -13.94 3.94
CA ALA A 61 -10.07 -14.73 3.35
C ALA A 61 -9.44 -15.63 4.42
N GLN A 62 -10.04 -16.81 4.66
CA GLN A 62 -9.65 -17.75 5.72
C GLN A 62 -8.17 -18.14 5.67
N GLU A 63 -7.60 -18.26 4.46
CA GLU A 63 -6.20 -18.58 4.22
C GLU A 63 -5.22 -17.52 4.71
N PHE A 64 -5.69 -16.29 4.94
CA PHE A 64 -4.90 -15.18 5.48
C PHE A 64 -5.05 -14.99 6.98
N ILE A 65 -5.93 -15.78 7.64
CA ILE A 65 -6.07 -15.78 9.09
C ILE A 65 -4.95 -16.62 9.71
N LYS A 66 -3.94 -15.95 10.23
CA LYS A 66 -2.77 -16.55 10.90
C LYS A 66 -2.77 -16.22 12.39
N GLU A 67 -1.80 -16.76 13.15
CA GLU A 67 -1.62 -16.46 14.58
C GLU A 67 -1.46 -14.96 14.87
N SER A 68 -0.94 -14.18 13.90
CA SER A 68 -0.80 -12.73 13.96
C SER A 68 -2.03 -11.96 13.45
N TRP A 69 -3.14 -12.67 13.21
CA TRP A 69 -4.36 -12.07 12.67
C TRP A 69 -4.85 -10.89 13.51
N ARG A 70 -5.29 -9.86 12.79
CA ARG A 70 -5.92 -8.68 13.37
C ARG A 70 -7.33 -8.54 12.80
N PRO A 71 -8.35 -8.35 13.63
CA PRO A 71 -9.70 -8.07 13.16
C PRO A 71 -9.70 -6.91 12.13
N GLY A 72 -10.45 -7.09 11.04
CA GLY A 72 -10.57 -6.10 9.98
C GLY A 72 -9.44 -6.10 8.94
N HIS A 73 -8.52 -7.07 8.98
CA HIS A 73 -7.42 -7.20 8.01
C HIS A 73 -7.48 -8.51 7.20
N ASP A 74 -8.61 -9.15 7.21
CA ASP A 74 -8.88 -10.48 6.64
C ASP A 74 -9.67 -10.44 5.34
N LYS A 75 -9.80 -9.25 4.75
CA LYS A 75 -10.47 -9.02 3.47
C LYS A 75 -9.51 -8.40 2.46
N GLY A 76 -9.88 -8.45 1.19
CA GLY A 76 -9.12 -7.81 0.14
C GLY A 76 -9.61 -8.21 -1.24
N ASP A 77 -9.36 -7.33 -2.20
CA ASP A 77 -9.56 -7.56 -3.62
C ASP A 77 -8.52 -6.78 -4.42
N GLY A 78 -7.41 -7.45 -4.73
CA GLY A 78 -6.30 -6.85 -5.48
C GLY A 78 -6.68 -6.49 -6.91
N SER A 79 -7.55 -7.27 -7.54
CA SER A 79 -8.05 -7.00 -8.88
C SER A 79 -8.89 -5.73 -8.93
N TYR A 80 -9.78 -5.55 -7.98
CA TYR A 80 -10.58 -4.33 -7.82
C TYR A 80 -9.68 -3.10 -7.61
N ILE A 81 -8.68 -3.19 -6.74
CA ILE A 81 -7.73 -2.10 -6.52
C ILE A 81 -6.99 -1.72 -7.82
N LEU A 82 -6.49 -2.71 -8.57
CA LEU A 82 -5.79 -2.45 -9.84
C LEU A 82 -6.70 -1.85 -10.92
N GLN A 83 -7.98 -2.24 -10.96
CA GLN A 83 -8.96 -1.66 -11.88
C GLN A 83 -9.22 -0.17 -11.62
N ARG A 84 -9.01 0.31 -10.41
CA ARG A 84 -9.10 1.73 -10.06
C ARG A 84 -7.86 2.52 -10.47
N GLU A 85 -6.85 1.87 -10.98
CA GLU A 85 -5.64 2.46 -11.52
C GLU A 85 -4.94 3.45 -10.57
N PRO A 86 -4.61 3.07 -9.32
CA PRO A 86 -3.95 3.98 -8.40
C PRO A 86 -2.66 4.54 -9.00
N THR A 87 -2.38 5.82 -8.74
CA THR A 87 -1.13 6.47 -9.16
C THR A 87 0.06 5.80 -8.49
N TYR A 88 -0.09 5.47 -7.21
CA TYR A 88 0.93 4.83 -6.38
C TYR A 88 0.36 3.62 -5.65
N ILE A 89 1.22 2.61 -5.43
CA ILE A 89 0.92 1.47 -4.56
C ILE A 89 2.03 1.36 -3.53
N LEU A 90 1.66 1.36 -2.24
CA LEU A 90 2.58 1.17 -1.12
C LEU A 90 2.40 -0.26 -0.58
N ILE A 91 3.32 -1.16 -0.92
CA ILE A 91 3.32 -2.56 -0.47
C ILE A 91 4.06 -2.70 0.86
N VAL A 92 5.28 -2.18 0.92
CA VAL A 92 6.08 -2.15 2.16
C VAL A 92 5.80 -0.84 2.89
N ASP A 93 5.05 -0.92 3.97
CA ASP A 93 4.44 0.20 4.69
C ASP A 93 5.33 0.79 5.79
N ARG A 94 6.65 0.76 5.61
CA ARG A 94 7.63 1.33 6.54
C ARG A 94 8.75 2.04 5.81
N LEU A 95 9.46 2.89 6.55
CA LEU A 95 10.72 3.46 6.09
C LEU A 95 11.84 2.41 6.12
N THR A 96 12.71 2.45 5.13
CA THR A 96 13.90 1.58 5.03
C THR A 96 15.14 2.42 4.81
N ASP A 97 16.29 1.94 5.26
CA ASP A 97 17.59 2.61 5.09
C ASP A 97 18.14 2.50 3.66
N GLU A 98 17.69 1.47 2.94
CA GLU A 98 17.97 1.26 1.52
C GLU A 98 16.67 1.00 0.75
N PRO A 99 16.65 1.24 -0.58
CA PRO A 99 15.51 0.84 -1.40
C PRO A 99 15.25 -0.65 -1.28
N LEU A 100 14.02 -1.02 -1.01
CA LEU A 100 13.58 -2.41 -0.83
C LEU A 100 12.54 -2.77 -1.91
N PRO A 101 12.97 -3.17 -3.12
CA PRO A 101 12.03 -3.68 -4.11
C PRO A 101 11.50 -5.05 -3.67
N GLY A 102 10.27 -5.33 -4.01
CA GLY A 102 9.65 -6.60 -3.69
C GLY A 102 8.57 -6.49 -2.62
N VAL A 103 8.30 -7.62 -2.00
CA VAL A 103 7.28 -7.81 -0.99
C VAL A 103 7.90 -8.57 0.19
N ASP A 104 7.61 -8.16 1.40
CA ASP A 104 8.07 -8.85 2.61
C ASP A 104 6.98 -9.74 3.21
N ASP A 105 7.37 -10.62 4.15
CA ASP A 105 6.46 -11.55 4.82
C ASP A 105 5.32 -10.83 5.56
N TRP A 106 5.54 -9.59 5.99
CA TRP A 106 4.51 -8.79 6.63
C TRP A 106 3.43 -8.37 5.63
N ALA A 107 3.84 -7.86 4.48
CA ALA A 107 2.92 -7.44 3.42
C ALA A 107 2.13 -8.62 2.83
N LEU A 108 2.75 -9.81 2.76
CA LEU A 108 2.09 -11.04 2.31
C LEU A 108 0.98 -11.56 3.22
N GLN A 109 0.75 -10.95 4.38
CA GLN A 109 -0.40 -11.25 5.22
C GLN A 109 -1.72 -10.69 4.69
N TYR A 110 -1.67 -9.77 3.73
CA TYR A 110 -2.84 -9.10 3.18
C TYR A 110 -3.22 -9.67 1.82
N LYS A 111 -4.46 -10.12 1.69
CA LYS A 111 -4.99 -10.72 0.45
C LYS A 111 -4.80 -9.80 -0.76
N SER A 112 -5.19 -8.51 -0.64
CA SER A 112 -5.01 -7.56 -1.74
C SER A 112 -3.55 -7.43 -2.18
N VAL A 113 -2.60 -7.44 -1.24
CA VAL A 113 -1.16 -7.34 -1.57
C VAL A 113 -0.71 -8.57 -2.34
N VAL A 114 -1.08 -9.78 -1.91
CA VAL A 114 -0.72 -11.03 -2.60
C VAL A 114 -1.30 -11.04 -4.01
N GLU A 115 -2.55 -10.67 -4.19
CA GLU A 115 -3.21 -10.63 -5.48
C GLU A 115 -2.58 -9.58 -6.42
N ILE A 116 -2.29 -8.37 -5.92
CA ILE A 116 -1.62 -7.33 -6.68
C ILE A 116 -0.23 -7.81 -7.10
N TRP A 117 0.56 -8.33 -6.16
CA TRP A 117 1.93 -8.77 -6.44
C TRP A 117 2.01 -9.85 -7.51
N ASN A 118 1.08 -10.77 -7.51
CA ASN A 118 1.01 -11.86 -8.49
C ASN A 118 0.25 -11.50 -9.78
N SER A 119 -0.29 -10.30 -9.89
CA SER A 119 -1.05 -9.88 -11.06
C SER A 119 -0.13 -9.52 -12.24
N PRO A 120 -0.35 -10.11 -13.44
CA PRO A 120 0.33 -9.67 -14.65
C PRO A 120 0.12 -8.18 -14.94
N LEU A 121 -1.06 -7.65 -14.63
CA LEU A 121 -1.39 -6.25 -14.83
C LEU A 121 -0.50 -5.32 -13.99
N PHE A 122 -0.22 -5.71 -12.74
CA PHE A 122 0.71 -4.98 -11.89
C PHE A 122 2.12 -4.98 -12.46
N GLN A 123 2.61 -6.14 -12.90
CA GLN A 123 3.95 -6.27 -13.49
C GLN A 123 4.11 -5.45 -14.77
N GLU A 124 3.05 -5.31 -15.55
CA GLU A 124 3.05 -4.54 -16.79
C GLU A 124 2.92 -3.03 -16.57
N GLN A 125 2.05 -2.61 -15.63
CA GLN A 125 1.65 -1.21 -15.49
C GLN A 125 2.37 -0.44 -14.38
N TYR A 126 3.08 -1.10 -13.50
CA TYR A 126 3.76 -0.47 -12.36
C TYR A 126 5.25 -0.75 -12.36
N GLN A 127 6.01 0.22 -11.90
CA GLN A 127 7.45 0.10 -11.70
C GLN A 127 7.84 0.53 -10.31
N PHE A 128 8.88 -0.06 -9.76
CA PHE A 128 9.45 0.34 -8.48
C PHE A 128 10.03 1.75 -8.59
N CYS A 129 9.57 2.66 -7.73
CA CYS A 129 9.94 4.07 -7.74
C CYS A 129 10.13 4.59 -6.31
N PRO A 130 11.14 4.11 -5.57
CA PRO A 130 11.36 4.53 -4.20
C PRO A 130 11.67 6.03 -4.14
N ILE A 131 11.11 6.70 -3.11
CA ILE A 131 11.44 8.10 -2.83
C ILE A 131 12.28 8.21 -1.57
N LYS A 132 13.27 9.09 -1.60
CA LYS A 132 14.15 9.34 -0.45
C LYS A 132 13.63 10.52 0.37
N THR A 133 13.52 10.33 1.68
CA THR A 133 13.15 11.37 2.62
C THR A 133 14.01 11.32 3.87
N LYS A 134 14.74 12.40 4.18
CA LYS A 134 15.56 12.53 5.39
C LYS A 134 16.47 11.32 5.68
N GLY A 135 17.08 10.75 4.64
CA GLY A 135 17.98 9.59 4.77
C GLY A 135 17.30 8.23 4.73
N TRP A 136 15.98 8.17 4.67
CA TRP A 136 15.17 6.95 4.57
C TRP A 136 14.50 6.83 3.22
N TYR A 137 14.00 5.66 2.90
CA TYR A 137 13.26 5.39 1.65
C TYR A 137 11.81 4.96 1.94
N ILE A 138 10.90 5.47 1.11
CA ILE A 138 9.53 4.99 0.97
C ILE A 138 9.48 4.16 -0.30
N ASN A 139 9.10 2.89 -0.18
CA ASN A 139 9.20 1.91 -1.25
C ASN A 139 7.89 1.85 -2.06
N LEU A 140 7.71 2.84 -2.92
CA LEU A 140 6.54 2.96 -3.79
C LEU A 140 6.67 2.16 -5.08
N TYR A 141 5.52 1.81 -5.63
CA TYR A 141 5.34 1.44 -7.02
C TYR A 141 4.51 2.51 -7.70
N CYS A 142 5.02 3.03 -8.82
CA CYS A 142 4.38 4.07 -9.60
C CYS A 142 3.76 3.48 -10.85
N ARG A 143 2.53 3.91 -11.18
CA ARG A 143 1.93 3.53 -12.45
C ARG A 143 2.74 4.12 -13.59
N ASN A 144 3.04 3.28 -14.58
CA ASN A 144 3.66 3.72 -15.82
C ASN A 144 2.69 4.68 -16.52
N THR A 145 3.07 5.95 -16.63
CA THR A 145 2.39 6.85 -17.54
C THR A 145 2.83 6.46 -18.93
N SER A 146 2.05 5.61 -19.62
CA SER A 146 2.19 5.45 -21.05
C SER A 146 1.90 6.81 -21.66
N THR A 147 2.96 7.50 -22.06
CA THR A 147 2.82 8.57 -23.03
C THR A 147 2.28 7.93 -24.30
N PRO A 148 1.15 8.38 -24.83
CA PRO A 148 0.67 7.88 -26.12
C PRO A 148 1.67 8.18 -27.21
#